data_f3950975c74a6e266554253c20dbd3c2
#
_entry.id   f3950975c74a6e266554253c20dbd3c2
#
_cell.length_a   1.000
_cell.length_b   1.000
_cell.length_c   1.000
_cell.angle_alpha   90.00
_cell.angle_beta   90.00
_cell.angle_gamma   90.00
#
_symmetry.space_group_name_H-M   'P 1'
#
loop_
_entity.id
_entity.type
_entity.pdbx_description
1 polymer ?
#
loop_
_entity_poly.entity_id
_entity_poly.type
_entity_poly.pdbx_seq_one_letter_code
_entity_poly.pdbx_strand_id
1 'polypeptide(L)'
;TTLLGIILNVLLADRGTYSWFGGMPPDDARRQIGSLLETPNFYHYLSAYNNLEITAAIRRRGLTDRDNVLKQVGLYERKDSKFQTFSLGMKQRLAIGAALLGGPKVLVLDEPTNGLDPAGITEVRELIRSLNKQGITIIIASHLLDEVEKVCTHVAILKKGELLLNGPVEKVLRSQDIIEVR
;
A
#
# COMPACT_ATOMS: atom_id res chain seq x y z
N THR A 1 -11.54 1.61 -1.59
CA THR A 1 -11.20 0.69 -2.71
C THR A 1 -11.58 1.27 -4.08
N THR A 2 -12.85 1.69 -4.34
CA THR A 2 -13.29 2.14 -5.70
C THR A 2 -12.46 3.29 -6.26
N LEU A 3 -12.23 4.36 -5.49
CA LEU A 3 -11.40 5.48 -5.92
C LEU A 3 -9.97 5.03 -6.26
N LEU A 4 -9.38 4.18 -5.42
CA LEU A 4 -8.05 3.63 -5.68
C LEU A 4 -8.03 2.81 -6.98
N GLY A 5 -9.05 1.99 -7.22
CA GLY A 5 -9.18 1.23 -8.47
C GLY A 5 -9.25 2.14 -9.70
N ILE A 6 -9.93 3.29 -9.61
CA ILE A 6 -10.02 4.27 -10.71
C ILE A 6 -8.66 4.92 -10.96
N ILE A 7 -8.01 5.46 -9.95
CA ILE A 7 -6.72 6.17 -10.13
C ILE A 7 -5.57 5.24 -10.53
N LEU A 8 -5.71 3.92 -10.30
CA LEU A 8 -4.79 2.89 -10.77
C LEU A 8 -5.18 2.31 -12.13
N ASN A 9 -6.27 2.81 -12.73
CA ASN A 9 -6.80 2.35 -14.01
C ASN A 9 -7.19 0.85 -14.04
N VAL A 10 -7.62 0.34 -12.89
CA VAL A 10 -8.23 -1.00 -12.74
C VAL A 10 -9.74 -0.91 -12.99
N LEU A 11 -10.33 0.22 -12.61
CA LEU A 11 -11.74 0.56 -12.86
C LEU A 11 -11.81 1.80 -13.76
N LEU A 12 -12.80 1.84 -14.64
CA LEU A 12 -13.08 3.01 -15.47
C LEU A 12 -13.92 4.03 -14.66
N ALA A 13 -13.59 5.31 -14.81
CA ALA A 13 -14.41 6.38 -14.26
C ALA A 13 -15.56 6.70 -15.22
N ASP A 14 -16.78 6.89 -14.69
CA ASP A 14 -17.92 7.35 -15.51
C ASP A 14 -17.71 8.79 -15.98
N ARG A 15 -17.11 9.63 -15.13
CA ARG A 15 -16.83 11.05 -15.41
C ARG A 15 -15.59 11.50 -14.62
N GLY A 16 -15.01 12.63 -15.08
CA GLY A 16 -13.85 13.24 -14.43
C GLY A 16 -12.54 12.75 -15.00
N THR A 17 -11.47 13.42 -14.57
CA THR A 17 -10.09 13.14 -15.02
C THR A 17 -9.16 13.11 -13.81
N TYR A 18 -8.10 12.36 -13.91
CA TYR A 18 -7.01 12.38 -12.96
C TYR A 18 -5.68 12.31 -13.71
N SER A 19 -4.61 12.73 -13.07
CA SER A 19 -3.27 12.63 -13.62
C SER A 19 -2.25 12.26 -12.55
N TRP A 20 -1.22 11.55 -12.96
CA TRP A 20 -0.06 11.23 -12.14
C TRP A 20 1.15 12.03 -12.61
N PHE A 21 2.03 12.42 -11.69
CA PHE A 21 3.35 13.02 -11.99
C PHE A 21 3.28 14.16 -13.00
N GLY A 22 2.31 15.08 -12.84
CA GLY A 22 2.17 16.25 -13.70
C GLY A 22 1.69 15.95 -15.11
N GLY A 23 0.93 14.86 -15.30
CA GLY A 23 0.39 14.48 -16.62
C GLY A 23 1.28 13.51 -17.41
N MET A 24 2.15 12.78 -16.71
CA MET A 24 2.92 11.69 -17.33
C MET A 24 2.00 10.67 -18.03
N PRO A 25 2.40 10.11 -19.19
CA PRO A 25 1.64 9.07 -19.86
C PRO A 25 1.25 7.92 -18.91
N PRO A 26 0.02 7.38 -19.01
CA PRO A 26 -0.49 6.40 -18.02
C PRO A 26 0.39 5.16 -17.84
N ASP A 27 1.00 4.65 -18.91
CA ASP A 27 1.87 3.47 -18.83
C ASP A 27 3.17 3.75 -18.09
N ASP A 28 3.76 4.91 -18.29
CA ASP A 28 4.99 5.33 -17.61
C ASP A 28 4.70 5.66 -16.15
N ALA A 29 3.55 6.28 -15.87
CA ALA A 29 3.09 6.54 -14.52
C ALA A 29 2.89 5.24 -13.73
N ARG A 30 2.21 4.25 -14.31
CA ARG A 30 2.00 2.92 -13.68
C ARG A 30 3.30 2.21 -13.33
N ARG A 31 4.34 2.39 -14.11
CA ARG A 31 5.67 1.84 -13.80
C ARG A 31 6.29 2.46 -12.54
N GLN A 32 5.87 3.66 -12.15
CA GLN A 32 6.37 4.35 -10.97
C GLN A 32 5.44 4.19 -9.76
N ILE A 33 4.38 3.39 -9.87
CA ILE A 33 3.42 3.12 -8.81
C ILE A 33 3.48 1.65 -8.42
N GLY A 34 3.66 1.38 -7.13
CA GLY A 34 3.39 0.09 -6.52
C GLY A 34 2.00 0.08 -5.91
N SER A 35 1.27 -1.01 -5.99
CA SER A 35 -0.08 -1.08 -5.43
C SER A 35 -0.36 -2.40 -4.75
N LEU A 36 -1.14 -2.33 -3.69
CA LEU A 36 -1.75 -3.43 -2.97
C LEU A 36 -3.21 -3.06 -2.74
N LEU A 37 -4.13 -3.56 -3.60
CA LEU A 37 -5.57 -3.29 -3.53
C LEU A 37 -6.34 -4.39 -2.81
N GLU A 38 -5.80 -5.59 -2.78
CA GLU A 38 -6.40 -6.75 -2.14
C GLU A 38 -5.30 -7.65 -1.59
N THR A 39 -5.68 -8.71 -0.88
CA THR A 39 -4.72 -9.72 -0.44
C THR A 39 -4.05 -10.35 -1.64
N PRO A 40 -2.73 -10.28 -1.78
CA PRO A 40 -2.06 -10.81 -2.94
C PRO A 40 -2.17 -12.32 -3.00
N ASN A 41 -2.48 -12.82 -4.19
CA ASN A 41 -2.51 -14.24 -4.48
C ASN A 41 -1.09 -14.76 -4.71
N PHE A 42 -0.42 -15.12 -3.64
CA PHE A 42 0.86 -15.82 -3.71
C PHE A 42 0.67 -17.33 -3.78
N TYR A 43 1.60 -18.01 -4.40
CA TYR A 43 1.63 -19.47 -4.46
C TYR A 43 2.03 -20.02 -3.08
N HIS A 44 1.11 -20.70 -2.42
CA HIS A 44 1.27 -21.16 -1.04
C HIS A 44 2.45 -22.10 -0.83
N TYR A 45 2.75 -22.92 -1.83
CA TYR A 45 3.81 -23.94 -1.81
C TYR A 45 5.20 -23.41 -2.19
N LEU A 46 5.28 -22.19 -2.71
CA LEU A 46 6.53 -21.52 -3.06
C LEU A 46 7.07 -20.69 -1.88
N SER A 47 8.38 -20.46 -1.92
CA SER A 47 9.04 -19.56 -0.98
C SER A 47 8.66 -18.10 -1.20
N ALA A 48 8.95 -17.24 -0.21
CA ALA A 48 8.78 -15.80 -0.38
C ALA A 48 9.60 -15.28 -1.56
N TYR A 49 10.83 -15.75 -1.69
CA TYR A 49 11.75 -15.38 -2.77
C TYR A 49 11.19 -15.71 -4.16
N ASN A 50 10.70 -16.94 -4.34
CA ASN A 50 10.13 -17.38 -5.62
C ASN A 50 8.81 -16.66 -5.95
N ASN A 51 8.00 -16.34 -4.96
CA ASN A 51 6.80 -15.54 -5.16
C ASN A 51 7.14 -14.13 -5.65
N LEU A 52 8.16 -13.48 -5.08
CA LEU A 52 8.64 -12.19 -5.57
C LEU A 52 9.25 -12.30 -6.97
N GLU A 53 9.92 -13.41 -7.29
CA GLU A 53 10.44 -13.66 -8.63
C GLU A 53 9.34 -13.68 -9.69
N ILE A 54 8.28 -14.44 -9.44
CA ILE A 54 7.11 -14.50 -10.32
C ILE A 54 6.48 -13.10 -10.47
N THR A 55 6.32 -12.37 -9.37
CA THR A 55 5.78 -11.01 -9.41
C THR A 55 6.66 -10.08 -10.24
N ALA A 56 7.98 -10.15 -10.08
CA ALA A 56 8.93 -9.35 -10.85
C ALA A 56 8.89 -9.71 -12.34
N ALA A 57 8.79 -11.00 -12.67
CA ALA A 57 8.66 -11.47 -14.05
C ALA A 57 7.38 -10.98 -14.72
N ILE A 58 6.23 -11.05 -14.03
CA ILE A 58 4.95 -10.53 -14.52
C ILE A 58 5.05 -9.01 -14.77
N ARG A 59 5.64 -8.28 -13.83
CA ARG A 59 5.83 -6.82 -13.94
C ARG A 59 6.96 -6.44 -14.92
N ARG A 60 7.76 -7.37 -15.38
CA ARG A 60 8.96 -7.17 -16.21
C ARG A 60 9.95 -6.17 -15.61
N ARG A 61 10.06 -6.15 -14.27
CA ARG A 61 10.98 -5.26 -13.52
C ARG A 61 11.19 -5.75 -12.09
N GLY A 62 12.26 -5.28 -11.46
CA GLY A 62 12.53 -5.56 -10.04
C GLY A 62 13.06 -6.97 -9.77
N LEU A 63 13.52 -7.71 -10.79
CA LEU A 63 14.06 -9.07 -10.59
C LEU A 63 15.32 -9.08 -9.71
N THR A 64 16.14 -8.06 -9.81
CA THR A 64 17.36 -7.88 -9.02
C THR A 64 17.10 -7.30 -7.63
N ASP A 65 15.89 -6.79 -7.38
CA ASP A 65 15.55 -6.06 -6.15
C ASP A 65 15.08 -6.97 -5.02
N ARG A 66 14.82 -8.24 -5.30
CA ARG A 66 14.18 -9.18 -4.37
C ARG A 66 14.86 -9.26 -3.00
N ASP A 67 16.19 -9.40 -2.97
CA ASP A 67 16.93 -9.46 -1.70
C ASP A 67 16.78 -8.15 -0.90
N ASN A 68 16.90 -7.02 -1.58
CA ASN A 68 16.75 -5.71 -0.95
C ASN A 68 15.32 -5.50 -0.42
N VAL A 69 14.33 -5.84 -1.23
CA VAL A 69 12.91 -5.77 -0.84
C VAL A 69 12.63 -6.66 0.37
N LEU A 70 13.14 -7.90 0.39
CA LEU A 70 12.97 -8.81 1.53
C LEU A 70 13.61 -8.27 2.81
N LYS A 71 14.75 -7.58 2.69
CA LYS A 71 15.37 -6.86 3.81
C LYS A 71 14.51 -5.70 4.29
N GLN A 72 14.01 -4.88 3.37
CA GLN A 72 13.15 -3.74 3.70
C GLN A 72 11.89 -4.15 4.46
N VAL A 73 11.26 -5.27 4.06
CA VAL A 73 10.05 -5.77 4.72
C VAL A 73 10.32 -6.71 5.90
N GLY A 74 11.59 -6.90 6.30
CA GLY A 74 11.98 -7.73 7.44
C GLY A 74 11.71 -9.22 7.26
N LEU A 75 11.83 -9.73 6.03
CA LEU A 75 11.56 -11.14 5.71
C LEU A 75 12.76 -11.85 5.07
N TYR A 76 13.94 -11.23 5.06
CA TYR A 76 15.13 -11.79 4.40
C TYR A 76 15.53 -13.14 4.99
N GLU A 77 15.54 -13.29 6.30
CA GLU A 77 15.88 -14.54 6.99
C GLU A 77 14.85 -15.67 6.76
N ARG A 78 13.69 -15.31 6.24
CA ARG A 78 12.60 -16.23 5.92
C ARG A 78 12.36 -16.37 4.42
N LYS A 79 13.29 -15.88 3.57
CA LYS A 79 13.14 -15.82 2.11
C LYS A 79 12.87 -17.19 1.46
N ASP A 80 13.48 -18.25 1.99
CA ASP A 80 13.35 -19.61 1.49
C ASP A 80 12.18 -20.39 2.14
N SER A 81 11.51 -19.79 3.15
CA SER A 81 10.36 -20.41 3.80
C SER A 81 9.13 -20.34 2.90
N LYS A 82 8.33 -21.41 2.88
CA LYS A 82 7.08 -21.48 2.10
C LYS A 82 6.07 -20.46 2.60
N PHE A 83 5.38 -19.76 1.68
CA PHE A 83 4.41 -18.74 2.00
C PHE A 83 3.29 -19.24 2.92
N GLN A 84 2.86 -20.49 2.80
CA GLN A 84 1.84 -21.08 3.67
C GLN A 84 2.22 -21.07 5.16
N THR A 85 3.51 -21.01 5.49
CA THR A 85 4.00 -21.00 6.88
C THR A 85 4.07 -19.58 7.48
N PHE A 86 3.72 -18.56 6.71
CA PHE A 86 3.78 -17.17 7.16
C PHE A 86 2.56 -16.81 8.00
N SER A 87 2.79 -16.03 9.07
CA SER A 87 1.71 -15.36 9.79
C SER A 87 1.02 -14.33 8.87
N LEU A 88 -0.17 -13.86 9.26
CA LEU A 88 -0.88 -12.86 8.49
C LEU A 88 -0.06 -11.57 8.31
N GLY A 89 0.61 -11.10 9.37
CA GLY A 89 1.50 -9.94 9.31
C GLY A 89 2.70 -10.15 8.37
N MET A 90 3.31 -11.36 8.37
CA MET A 90 4.37 -11.69 7.40
C MET A 90 3.85 -11.71 5.96
N LYS A 91 2.66 -12.25 5.74
CA LYS A 91 1.99 -12.25 4.42
C LYS A 91 1.76 -10.83 3.93
N GLN A 92 1.27 -9.96 4.81
CA GLN A 92 1.02 -8.56 4.51
C GLN A 92 2.32 -7.81 4.17
N ARG A 93 3.38 -8.02 4.95
CA ARG A 93 4.69 -7.42 4.67
C ARG A 93 5.29 -7.92 3.35
N LEU A 94 5.13 -9.20 3.01
CA LEU A 94 5.53 -9.72 1.69
C LEU A 94 4.73 -9.07 0.55
N ALA A 95 3.45 -8.82 0.77
CA ALA A 95 2.57 -8.13 -0.18
C ALA A 95 3.03 -6.69 -0.47
N ILE A 96 3.37 -5.95 0.59
CA ILE A 96 3.98 -4.62 0.46
C ILE A 96 5.33 -4.75 -0.27
N GLY A 97 6.14 -5.77 0.04
CA GLY A 97 7.38 -6.06 -0.66
C GLY A 97 7.18 -6.28 -2.16
N ALA A 98 6.18 -7.06 -2.53
CA ALA A 98 5.84 -7.25 -3.95
C ALA A 98 5.46 -5.92 -4.63
N ALA A 99 4.78 -5.01 -3.93
CA ALA A 99 4.47 -3.68 -4.45
C ALA A 99 5.71 -2.80 -4.61
N LEU A 100 6.77 -3.01 -3.83
CA LEU A 100 8.04 -2.27 -3.89
C LEU A 100 8.96 -2.69 -5.04
N LEU A 101 8.73 -3.86 -5.68
CA LEU A 101 9.57 -4.32 -6.79
C LEU A 101 9.64 -3.29 -7.92
N GLY A 102 10.85 -2.99 -8.36
CA GLY A 102 11.13 -2.00 -9.40
C GLY A 102 11.19 -0.56 -8.90
N GLY A 103 11.31 -0.35 -7.57
CA GLY A 103 11.58 0.96 -6.98
C GLY A 103 10.51 2.03 -7.27
N PRO A 104 9.23 1.82 -6.88
CA PRO A 104 8.17 2.79 -7.16
C PRO A 104 8.39 4.09 -6.40
N LYS A 105 7.96 5.22 -6.97
CA LYS A 105 7.92 6.52 -6.28
C LYS A 105 6.67 6.70 -5.43
N VAL A 106 5.60 6.02 -5.78
CA VAL A 106 4.32 6.05 -5.07
C VAL A 106 3.91 4.63 -4.72
N LEU A 107 3.42 4.45 -3.51
CA LEU A 107 2.83 3.19 -3.04
C LEU A 107 1.36 3.43 -2.68
N VAL A 108 0.46 2.64 -3.24
CA VAL A 108 -0.98 2.70 -2.96
C VAL A 108 -1.39 1.44 -2.21
N LEU A 109 -1.86 1.60 -0.99
CA LEU A 109 -2.21 0.50 -0.08
C LEU A 109 -3.68 0.60 0.32
N ASP A 110 -4.44 -0.46 0.04
CA ASP A 110 -5.84 -0.58 0.47
C ASP A 110 -5.90 -1.48 1.70
N GLU A 111 -6.37 -0.94 2.83
CA GLU A 111 -6.53 -1.62 4.12
C GLU A 111 -5.28 -2.42 4.57
N PRO A 112 -4.08 -1.81 4.61
CA PRO A 112 -2.83 -2.56 4.81
C PRO A 112 -2.70 -3.22 6.19
N THR A 113 -3.50 -2.82 7.17
CA THR A 113 -3.49 -3.37 8.54
C THR A 113 -4.71 -4.21 8.88
N ASN A 114 -5.62 -4.41 7.92
CA ASN A 114 -6.87 -5.13 8.17
C ASN A 114 -6.63 -6.59 8.58
N GLY A 115 -7.29 -7.00 9.65
CA GLY A 115 -7.23 -8.37 10.19
C GLY A 115 -5.93 -8.73 10.93
N LEU A 116 -4.98 -7.80 11.06
CA LEU A 116 -3.75 -8.01 11.80
C LEU A 116 -3.99 -7.90 13.32
N ASP A 117 -3.19 -8.63 14.07
CA ASP A 117 -3.06 -8.45 15.51
C ASP A 117 -2.33 -7.13 15.83
N PRO A 118 -2.37 -6.63 17.09
CA PRO A 118 -1.73 -5.37 17.46
C PRO A 118 -0.23 -5.29 17.15
N ALA A 119 0.47 -6.42 17.25
CA ALA A 119 1.89 -6.50 16.90
C ALA A 119 2.11 -6.33 15.39
N GLY A 120 1.34 -7.04 14.57
CA GLY A 120 1.38 -6.94 13.12
C GLY A 120 0.99 -5.54 12.61
N ILE A 121 0.00 -4.88 13.22
CA ILE A 121 -0.35 -3.49 12.92
C ILE A 121 0.87 -2.58 13.16
N THR A 122 1.54 -2.76 14.30
CA THR A 122 2.72 -1.96 14.64
C THR A 122 3.86 -2.19 13.63
N GLU A 123 4.14 -3.45 13.27
CA GLU A 123 5.17 -3.79 12.29
C GLU A 123 4.90 -3.16 10.91
N VAL A 124 3.65 -3.24 10.41
CA VAL A 124 3.26 -2.65 9.13
C VAL A 124 3.33 -1.12 9.18
N ARG A 125 2.92 -0.51 10.29
CA ARG A 125 3.02 0.94 10.51
C ARG A 125 4.47 1.43 10.45
N GLU A 126 5.38 0.77 11.16
CA GLU A 126 6.80 1.15 11.15
C GLU A 126 7.44 0.93 9.77
N LEU A 127 7.03 -0.12 9.06
CA LEU A 127 7.43 -0.33 7.66
C LEU A 127 6.99 0.85 6.77
N ILE A 128 5.72 1.25 6.84
CA ILE A 128 5.18 2.38 6.06
C ILE A 128 5.96 3.67 6.38
N ARG A 129 6.21 3.96 7.65
CA ARG A 129 7.02 5.13 8.06
C ARG A 129 8.44 5.07 7.52
N SER A 130 9.08 3.91 7.57
CA SER A 130 10.42 3.71 7.05
C SER A 130 10.49 3.95 5.53
N LEU A 131 9.53 3.44 4.78
CA LEU A 131 9.44 3.63 3.33
C LEU A 131 9.20 5.11 2.97
N ASN A 132 8.36 5.80 3.73
CA ASN A 132 8.15 7.24 3.52
C ASN A 132 9.42 8.06 3.79
N LYS A 133 10.18 7.74 4.84
CA LYS A 133 11.48 8.37 5.12
C LYS A 133 12.50 8.16 3.99
N GLN A 134 12.36 7.10 3.19
CA GLN A 134 13.17 6.83 2.00
C GLN A 134 12.70 7.61 0.77
N GLY A 135 11.69 8.47 0.90
CA GLY A 135 11.18 9.33 -0.16
C GLY A 135 10.01 8.73 -0.97
N ILE A 136 9.45 7.60 -0.55
CA ILE A 136 8.29 7.03 -1.23
C ILE A 136 7.03 7.76 -0.74
N THR A 137 6.24 8.30 -1.65
CA THR A 137 4.91 8.82 -1.33
C THR A 137 3.94 7.66 -1.13
N ILE A 138 3.20 7.66 -0.02
CA ILE A 138 2.30 6.54 0.31
C ILE A 138 0.86 7.04 0.40
N ILE A 139 -0.03 6.40 -0.34
CA ILE A 139 -1.48 6.62 -0.29
C ILE A 139 -2.10 5.40 0.38
N ILE A 140 -2.86 5.63 1.45
CA ILE A 140 -3.50 4.56 2.23
C ILE A 140 -5.01 4.80 2.21
N ALA A 141 -5.79 3.78 1.88
CA ALA A 141 -7.20 3.74 2.26
C ALA A 141 -7.33 2.88 3.51
N SER A 142 -8.02 3.40 4.52
CA SER A 142 -8.31 2.68 5.76
C SER A 142 -9.59 3.21 6.40
N HIS A 143 -10.29 2.33 7.09
CA HIS A 143 -11.44 2.70 7.93
C HIS A 143 -11.03 2.93 9.40
N LEU A 144 -9.77 2.70 9.76
CA LEU A 144 -9.23 2.85 11.11
C LEU A 144 -8.59 4.24 11.27
N LEU A 145 -9.36 5.22 11.73
CA LEU A 145 -8.91 6.61 11.89
C LEU A 145 -7.67 6.73 12.79
N ASP A 146 -7.61 5.96 13.88
CA ASP A 146 -6.46 5.95 14.79
C ASP A 146 -5.15 5.55 14.11
N GLU A 147 -5.22 4.65 13.13
CA GLU A 147 -4.03 4.25 12.36
C GLU A 147 -3.66 5.31 11.32
N VAL A 148 -4.66 5.95 10.69
CA VAL A 148 -4.45 7.08 9.77
C VAL A 148 -3.75 8.23 10.50
N GLU A 149 -4.20 8.59 11.71
CA GLU A 149 -3.60 9.65 12.52
C GLU A 149 -2.13 9.38 12.83
N LYS A 150 -1.79 8.13 13.13
CA LYS A 150 -0.42 7.74 13.50
C LYS A 150 0.57 7.73 12.33
N VAL A 151 0.09 7.60 11.09
CA VAL A 151 0.94 7.33 9.91
C VAL A 151 0.89 8.43 8.87
N CYS A 152 -0.27 9.04 8.67
CA CYS A 152 -0.50 9.97 7.57
C CYS A 152 -0.21 11.42 7.96
N THR A 153 0.24 12.23 7.01
CA THR A 153 0.38 13.69 7.15
C THR A 153 -0.87 14.42 6.70
N HIS A 154 -1.60 13.84 5.75
CA HIS A 154 -2.83 14.39 5.17
C HIS A 154 -3.92 13.33 5.14
N VAL A 155 -5.16 13.76 5.20
CA VAL A 155 -6.32 12.87 5.14
C VAL A 155 -7.38 13.46 4.21
N ALA A 156 -8.10 12.58 3.53
CA ALA A 156 -9.32 12.88 2.79
C ALA A 156 -10.41 11.93 3.26
N ILE A 157 -11.52 12.47 3.77
CA ILE A 157 -12.66 11.69 4.28
C ILE A 157 -13.74 11.65 3.22
N LEU A 158 -14.06 10.43 2.77
CA LEU A 158 -15.11 10.19 1.78
C LEU A 158 -16.28 9.44 2.44
N LYS A 159 -17.50 9.85 2.12
CA LYS A 159 -18.73 9.18 2.53
C LYS A 159 -19.68 9.08 1.34
N LYS A 160 -20.09 7.88 0.98
CA LYS A 160 -20.98 7.61 -0.17
C LYS A 160 -20.50 8.24 -1.49
N GLY A 161 -19.18 8.29 -1.69
CA GLY A 161 -18.58 8.88 -2.89
C GLY A 161 -18.36 10.38 -2.85
N GLU A 162 -18.83 11.06 -1.81
CA GLU A 162 -18.64 12.51 -1.62
C GLU A 162 -17.41 12.78 -0.74
N LEU A 163 -16.61 13.78 -1.11
CA LEU A 163 -15.50 14.27 -0.32
C LEU A 163 -16.04 15.21 0.76
N LEU A 164 -16.00 14.78 2.02
CA LEU A 164 -16.49 15.57 3.15
C LEU A 164 -15.44 16.57 3.65
N LEU A 165 -14.22 16.08 3.86
CA LEU A 165 -13.11 16.86 4.41
C LEU A 165 -11.80 16.41 3.76
N ASN A 166 -10.86 17.36 3.63
CA ASN A 166 -9.48 17.05 3.29
C ASN A 166 -8.52 18.06 3.93
N GLY A 167 -7.31 17.64 4.17
CA GLY A 167 -6.26 18.51 4.70
C GLY A 167 -5.23 17.79 5.57
N PRO A 168 -4.36 18.56 6.24
CA PRO A 168 -3.43 18.01 7.21
C PRO A 168 -4.18 17.30 8.35
N VAL A 169 -3.71 16.11 8.72
CA VAL A 169 -4.31 15.28 9.79
C VAL A 169 -4.53 16.08 11.07
N GLU A 170 -3.54 16.88 11.48
CA GLU A 170 -3.64 17.69 12.70
C GLU A 170 -4.80 18.70 12.68
N LYS A 171 -5.13 19.24 11.51
CA LYS A 171 -6.24 20.20 11.37
C LYS A 171 -7.59 19.49 11.29
N VAL A 172 -7.66 18.38 10.55
CA VAL A 172 -8.91 17.66 10.29
C VAL A 172 -9.39 16.89 11.52
N LEU A 173 -8.47 16.22 12.24
CA LEU A 173 -8.83 15.36 13.37
C LEU A 173 -8.91 16.12 14.71
N ARG A 174 -8.26 17.28 14.85
CA ARG A 174 -8.35 18.12 16.07
C ARG A 174 -9.51 19.12 16.06
N SER A 175 -10.16 19.38 14.93
CA SER A 175 -11.39 20.15 14.91
C SER A 175 -12.47 19.31 15.60
N GLN A 176 -12.92 19.76 16.79
CA GLN A 176 -13.98 19.11 17.60
C GLN A 176 -15.36 19.06 16.91
N ASP A 177 -15.45 19.49 15.67
CA ASP A 177 -16.60 19.42 14.79
C ASP A 177 -16.64 18.12 13.95
N ILE A 178 -16.03 17.03 14.44
CA ILE A 178 -16.29 15.71 13.86
C ILE A 178 -17.72 15.39 14.26
N ILE A 179 -18.62 15.70 13.36
CA ILE A 179 -20.04 15.37 13.37
C ILE A 179 -20.17 13.92 13.80
N GLU A 180 -20.82 13.66 14.94
CA GLU A 180 -21.34 12.33 15.27
C GLU A 180 -22.23 11.88 14.12
N VAL A 181 -21.69 11.00 13.28
CA VAL A 181 -22.45 10.43 12.18
C VAL A 181 -23.31 9.33 12.77
N ARG A 182 -24.55 9.71 13.17
CA ARG A 182 -25.61 8.75 13.44
C ARG A 182 -26.06 8.02 12.18
#